data_ccc9b82aa852696e74372edc0570a3f0
#
_entry.id   ccc9b82aa852696e74372edc0570a3f0
#
_cell.length_a   1.000
_cell.length_b   1.000
_cell.length_c   1.000
_cell.angle_alpha   90.00
_cell.angle_beta   90.00
_cell.angle_gamma   90.00
#
_symmetry.space_group_name_H-M   'P 1'
#
loop_
_entity.id
_entity.type
_entity.pdbx_description
1 polymer ?
#
loop_
_entity_poly.entity_id
_entity_poly.type
_entity_poly.pdbx_seq_one_letter_code
_entity_poly.pdbx_strand_id
1 'polypeptide(L)'
;KYISDVFVAIAIYEVLFYSFFSITGLRQTLATAFTFWGLHFIRQRKLWQYTLLIICAAFIHKSVLLFYPFYFIARLNRPRQLLAASFVIFPVMFVFGRSVAGIMALLSAQDNYMGYALSDANPTGAVDFSIFLLGCGILGWIALRNAKQRDSDMPIIYNAISIAIIFTPLTWIDSSLMRIVQYF
;
A
#
# COMPACT_ATOMS: atom_id res chain seq x y z
N LYS A 1 10.40 -16.27 6.77
CA LYS A 1 10.18 -17.03 5.53
C LYS A 1 10.41 -16.18 4.28
N TYR A 2 10.18 -14.86 4.34
CA TYR A 2 10.34 -13.94 3.21
C TYR A 2 11.63 -13.13 3.24
N ILE A 3 12.32 -13.14 4.35
CA ILE A 3 13.55 -12.39 4.58
C ILE A 3 14.67 -13.42 4.66
N SER A 4 15.56 -13.38 3.68
CA SER A 4 16.76 -14.24 3.66
C SER A 4 17.85 -13.70 4.60
N ASP A 5 17.92 -12.38 4.76
CA ASP A 5 18.86 -11.70 5.63
C ASP A 5 18.13 -10.63 6.46
N VAL A 6 18.07 -10.86 7.77
CA VAL A 6 17.40 -9.98 8.73
C VAL A 6 18.13 -8.64 8.88
N PHE A 7 19.46 -8.64 8.82
CA PHE A 7 20.24 -7.40 8.95
C PHE A 7 20.02 -6.47 7.76
N VAL A 8 19.98 -7.03 6.55
CA VAL A 8 19.67 -6.26 5.32
C VAL A 8 18.25 -5.70 5.40
N ALA A 9 17.29 -6.48 5.85
CA ALA A 9 15.92 -6.02 5.99
C ALA A 9 15.77 -4.88 7.01
N ILE A 10 16.44 -4.98 8.15
CA ILE A 10 16.48 -3.91 9.18
C ILE A 10 17.17 -2.67 8.60
N ALA A 11 18.32 -2.81 7.93
CA ALA A 11 19.01 -1.68 7.33
C ALA A 11 18.16 -0.95 6.30
N ILE A 12 17.45 -1.69 5.44
CA ILE A 12 16.50 -1.11 4.47
C ILE A 12 15.38 -0.35 5.20
N TYR A 13 14.83 -0.95 6.26
CA TYR A 13 13.78 -0.28 7.05
C TYR A 13 14.28 0.99 7.70
N GLU A 14 15.45 0.99 8.34
CA GLU A 14 16.05 2.15 8.97
C GLU A 14 16.31 3.29 7.98
N VAL A 15 16.87 2.97 6.84
CA VAL A 15 17.25 3.99 5.84
C VAL A 15 16.03 4.58 5.12
N LEU A 16 15.06 3.73 4.73
CA LEU A 16 13.96 4.16 3.87
C LEU A 16 12.68 4.53 4.63
N PHE A 17 12.46 3.93 5.79
CA PHE A 17 11.13 4.00 6.42
C PHE A 17 11.13 4.54 7.84
N TYR A 18 12.20 4.36 8.63
CA TYR A 18 12.18 4.63 10.06
C TYR A 18 11.84 6.08 10.39
N SER A 19 12.56 7.05 9.82
CA SER A 19 12.35 8.46 10.14
C SER A 19 10.96 8.95 9.73
N PHE A 20 10.49 8.52 8.57
CA PHE A 20 9.21 8.97 8.05
C PHE A 20 8.03 8.28 8.74
N PHE A 21 8.10 6.98 8.96
CA PHE A 21 6.97 6.20 9.46
C PHE A 21 6.94 6.07 10.97
N SER A 22 8.06 5.80 11.60
CA SER A 22 8.10 5.53 13.05
C SER A 22 8.09 6.80 13.88
N ILE A 23 8.73 7.87 13.42
CA ILE A 23 8.83 9.12 14.18
C ILE A 23 7.62 10.03 13.93
N THR A 24 7.24 10.23 12.67
CA THR A 24 6.20 11.20 12.31
C THR A 24 4.79 10.64 12.35
N GLY A 25 4.62 9.33 12.32
CA GLY A 25 3.33 8.65 12.19
C GLY A 25 3.13 7.44 13.09
N LEU A 26 3.49 7.50 14.39
CA LEU A 26 3.41 6.36 15.32
C LEU A 26 2.09 5.59 15.27
N ARG A 27 0.94 6.31 15.25
CA ARG A 27 -0.39 5.66 15.18
C ARG A 27 -0.57 4.91 13.88
N GLN A 28 -0.09 5.48 12.78
CA GLN A 28 -0.19 4.85 11.48
C GLN A 28 0.76 3.66 11.36
N THR A 29 2.00 3.79 11.84
CA THR A 29 2.96 2.68 11.86
C THR A 29 2.40 1.49 12.63
N LEU A 30 1.78 1.76 13.78
CA LEU A 30 1.12 0.70 14.55
C LEU A 30 -0.04 0.07 13.75
N ALA A 31 -0.89 0.88 13.12
CA ALA A 31 -1.96 0.37 12.27
C ALA A 31 -1.43 -0.42 11.07
N THR A 32 -0.33 0.00 10.44
CA THR A 32 0.35 -0.74 9.37
C THR A 32 0.91 -2.08 9.87
N ALA A 33 1.44 -2.14 11.09
CA ALA A 33 1.86 -3.41 11.69
C ALA A 33 0.69 -4.40 11.83
N PHE A 34 -0.51 -3.90 12.17
CA PHE A 34 -1.72 -4.72 12.17
C PHE A 34 -2.09 -5.20 10.76
N THR A 35 -1.97 -4.37 9.72
CA THR A 35 -2.23 -4.82 8.34
C THR A 35 -1.24 -5.89 7.91
N PHE A 36 0.03 -5.75 8.28
CA PHE A 36 1.04 -6.76 8.02
C PHE A 36 0.72 -8.09 8.72
N TRP A 37 0.25 -8.03 9.96
CA TRP A 37 -0.26 -9.24 10.64
C TRP A 37 -1.51 -9.79 9.96
N GLY A 38 -2.36 -8.93 9.39
CA GLY A 38 -3.54 -9.30 8.61
C GLY A 38 -3.23 -10.22 7.43
N LEU A 39 -2.03 -10.13 6.84
CA LEU A 39 -1.59 -11.03 5.77
C LEU A 39 -1.61 -12.51 6.19
N HIS A 40 -1.38 -12.79 7.47
CA HIS A 40 -1.49 -14.14 8.01
C HIS A 40 -2.93 -14.69 7.88
N PHE A 41 -3.94 -13.89 8.20
CA PHE A 41 -5.34 -14.27 8.09
C PHE A 41 -5.80 -14.34 6.62
N ILE A 42 -5.28 -13.48 5.75
CA ILE A 42 -5.52 -13.55 4.30
C ILE A 42 -5.05 -14.90 3.75
N ARG A 43 -3.85 -15.35 4.13
CA ARG A 43 -3.30 -16.67 3.75
C ARG A 43 -4.15 -17.82 4.23
N GLN A 44 -4.60 -17.76 5.48
CA GLN A 44 -5.43 -18.81 6.09
C GLN A 44 -6.89 -18.74 5.65
N ARG A 45 -7.27 -17.78 4.81
CA ARG A 45 -8.65 -17.54 4.37
C ARG A 45 -9.63 -17.26 5.52
N LYS A 46 -9.17 -16.65 6.61
CA LYS A 46 -9.94 -16.39 7.82
C LYS A 46 -10.49 -14.96 7.81
N LEU A 47 -11.56 -14.73 7.02
CA LEU A 47 -12.17 -13.42 6.86
C LEU A 47 -12.60 -12.79 8.19
N TRP A 48 -13.25 -13.56 9.07
CA TRP A 48 -13.74 -13.03 10.34
C TRP A 48 -12.61 -12.49 11.23
N GLN A 49 -11.51 -13.25 11.34
CA GLN A 49 -10.35 -12.83 12.13
C GLN A 49 -9.65 -11.62 11.51
N TYR A 50 -9.57 -11.57 10.18
CA TYR A 50 -9.08 -10.42 9.46
C TYR A 50 -9.95 -9.18 9.72
N THR A 51 -11.27 -9.33 9.63
CA THR A 51 -12.22 -8.24 9.89
C THR A 51 -12.07 -7.70 11.31
N LEU A 52 -12.00 -8.58 12.32
CA LEU A 52 -11.82 -8.18 13.70
C LEU A 52 -10.50 -7.43 13.89
N LEU A 53 -9.41 -7.92 13.28
CA LEU A 53 -8.10 -7.25 13.33
C LEU A 53 -8.15 -5.84 12.72
N ILE A 54 -8.78 -5.67 11.55
CA ILE A 54 -8.91 -4.35 10.90
C ILE A 54 -9.78 -3.42 11.73
N ILE A 55 -10.86 -3.90 12.34
CA ILE A 55 -11.68 -3.09 13.26
C ILE A 55 -10.83 -2.63 14.45
N CYS A 56 -10.08 -3.51 15.09
CA CYS A 56 -9.17 -3.14 16.18
C CYS A 56 -8.15 -2.09 15.74
N ALA A 57 -7.54 -2.27 14.57
CA ALA A 57 -6.59 -1.32 14.01
C ALA A 57 -7.24 0.05 13.69
N ALA A 58 -8.53 0.07 13.31
CA ALA A 58 -9.26 1.30 13.01
C ALA A 58 -9.50 2.17 14.24
N PHE A 59 -9.55 1.61 15.44
CA PHE A 59 -9.55 2.40 16.69
C PHE A 59 -8.24 3.18 16.90
N ILE A 60 -7.12 2.68 16.35
CA ILE A 60 -5.82 3.35 16.42
C ILE A 60 -5.72 4.40 15.31
N HIS A 61 -6.06 4.00 14.08
CA HIS A 61 -6.00 4.87 12.91
C HIS A 61 -7.06 4.49 11.86
N LYS A 62 -8.06 5.34 11.69
CA LYS A 62 -9.24 5.06 10.86
C LYS A 62 -8.93 4.71 9.39
N SER A 63 -7.86 5.31 8.82
CA SER A 63 -7.50 5.07 7.41
C SER A 63 -7.15 3.61 7.10
N VAL A 64 -6.87 2.77 8.11
CA VAL A 64 -6.64 1.33 7.91
C VAL A 64 -7.86 0.62 7.29
N LEU A 65 -9.05 1.19 7.40
CA LEU A 65 -10.25 0.67 6.76
C LEU A 65 -10.11 0.58 5.24
N LEU A 66 -9.27 1.45 4.63
CA LEU A 66 -8.95 1.41 3.20
C LEU A 66 -8.19 0.14 2.81
N PHE A 67 -7.55 -0.52 3.76
CA PHE A 67 -6.90 -1.81 3.53
C PHE A 67 -7.88 -3.00 3.54
N TYR A 68 -9.10 -2.83 4.04
CA TYR A 68 -10.06 -3.94 4.15
C TYR A 68 -10.35 -4.65 2.81
N PRO A 69 -10.60 -3.95 1.69
CA PRO A 69 -10.83 -4.59 0.39
C PRO A 69 -9.66 -5.42 -0.12
N PHE A 70 -8.45 -5.19 0.39
CA PHE A 70 -7.26 -5.95 0.00
C PHE A 70 -7.39 -7.44 0.29
N TYR A 71 -8.19 -7.85 1.29
CA TYR A 71 -8.47 -9.26 1.54
C TYR A 71 -8.93 -10.01 0.29
N PHE A 72 -9.74 -9.38 -0.54
CA PHE A 72 -10.28 -9.98 -1.77
C PHE A 72 -9.27 -9.87 -2.92
N ILE A 73 -8.61 -8.73 -3.05
CA ILE A 73 -7.62 -8.46 -4.11
C ILE A 73 -6.37 -9.32 -3.94
N ALA A 74 -5.89 -9.47 -2.71
CA ALA A 74 -4.70 -10.27 -2.39
C ALA A 74 -4.81 -11.72 -2.86
N ARG A 75 -6.03 -12.22 -3.00
CA ARG A 75 -6.32 -13.62 -3.39
C ARG A 75 -6.44 -13.83 -4.90
N LEU A 76 -6.37 -12.78 -5.69
CA LEU A 76 -6.39 -12.90 -7.14
C LEU A 76 -5.10 -13.60 -7.60
N ASN A 77 -5.26 -14.79 -8.16
CA ASN A 77 -4.12 -15.59 -8.64
C ASN A 77 -3.63 -15.14 -10.04
N ARG A 78 -3.60 -13.83 -10.26
CA ARG A 78 -3.18 -13.21 -11.53
C ARG A 78 -2.24 -12.03 -11.32
N PRO A 79 -1.15 -12.19 -10.53
CA PRO A 79 -0.30 -11.06 -10.14
C PRO A 79 0.34 -10.35 -11.34
N ARG A 80 0.68 -11.06 -12.42
CA ARG A 80 1.21 -10.43 -13.65
C ARG A 80 0.20 -9.49 -14.30
N GLN A 81 -1.06 -9.91 -14.39
CA GLN A 81 -2.10 -9.09 -15.04
C GLN A 81 -2.40 -7.85 -14.19
N LEU A 82 -2.47 -8.02 -12.86
CA LEU A 82 -2.71 -6.89 -11.97
C LEU A 82 -1.55 -5.90 -11.99
N LEU A 83 -0.31 -6.41 -12.01
CA LEU A 83 0.88 -5.56 -12.10
C LEU A 83 0.97 -4.84 -13.45
N ALA A 84 0.63 -5.50 -14.57
CA ALA A 84 0.53 -4.83 -15.87
C ALA A 84 -0.56 -3.75 -15.87
N ALA A 85 -1.72 -4.07 -15.31
CA ALA A 85 -2.83 -3.12 -15.20
C ALA A 85 -2.44 -1.91 -14.34
N SER A 86 -1.66 -2.09 -13.26
CA SER A 86 -1.22 -0.99 -12.41
C SER A 86 -0.37 0.03 -13.16
N PHE A 87 0.50 -0.39 -14.07
CA PHE A 87 1.27 0.52 -14.92
C PHE A 87 0.40 1.32 -15.90
N VAL A 88 -0.71 0.74 -16.37
CA VAL A 88 -1.67 1.42 -17.24
C VAL A 88 -2.56 2.38 -16.43
N ILE A 89 -2.99 1.96 -15.23
CA ILE A 89 -3.86 2.75 -14.36
C ILE A 89 -3.08 3.92 -13.71
N PHE A 90 -1.80 3.75 -13.45
CA PHE A 90 -0.95 4.77 -12.83
C PHE A 90 -1.09 6.17 -13.48
N PRO A 91 -0.89 6.36 -14.80
CA PRO A 91 -1.08 7.65 -15.43
C PRO A 91 -2.55 8.13 -15.41
N VAL A 92 -3.52 7.22 -15.46
CA VAL A 92 -4.94 7.59 -15.39
C VAL A 92 -5.29 8.20 -14.02
N MET A 93 -4.64 7.72 -12.95
CA MET A 93 -4.84 8.22 -11.60
C MET A 93 -4.35 9.66 -11.41
N PHE A 94 -3.46 10.20 -12.25
CA PHE A 94 -3.14 11.64 -12.22
C PHE A 94 -4.34 12.50 -12.64
N VAL A 95 -5.17 12.01 -13.55
CA VAL A 95 -6.38 12.72 -14.02
C VAL A 95 -7.51 12.63 -12.99
N PHE A 96 -7.75 11.44 -12.45
CA PHE A 96 -8.87 11.16 -11.56
C PHE A 96 -8.49 11.18 -10.07
N GLY A 97 -7.24 11.41 -9.74
CA GLY A 97 -6.71 11.29 -8.37
C GLY A 97 -7.47 12.15 -7.35
N ARG A 98 -7.80 13.40 -7.67
CA ARG A 98 -8.56 14.28 -6.76
C ARG A 98 -9.95 13.72 -6.46
N SER A 99 -10.65 13.19 -7.45
CA SER A 99 -11.96 12.55 -7.26
C SER A 99 -11.85 11.29 -6.39
N VAL A 100 -10.82 10.49 -6.65
CA VAL A 100 -10.55 9.27 -5.86
C VAL A 100 -10.19 9.63 -4.41
N ALA A 101 -9.35 10.65 -4.19
CA ALA A 101 -9.01 11.13 -2.86
C ALA A 101 -10.25 11.62 -2.10
N GLY A 102 -11.17 12.32 -2.76
CA GLY A 102 -12.45 12.73 -2.20
C GLY A 102 -13.33 11.54 -1.78
N ILE A 103 -13.45 10.52 -2.62
CA ILE A 103 -14.18 9.29 -2.27
C ILE A 103 -13.54 8.58 -1.08
N MET A 104 -12.22 8.49 -1.04
CA MET A 104 -11.50 7.89 0.08
C MET A 104 -11.67 8.68 1.37
N ALA A 105 -11.77 10.02 1.29
CA ALA A 105 -12.09 10.87 2.44
C ALA A 105 -13.43 10.50 3.04
N LEU A 106 -14.46 10.35 2.21
CA LEU A 106 -15.79 9.94 2.64
C LEU A 106 -15.78 8.55 3.30
N LEU A 107 -15.09 7.58 2.69
CA LEU A 107 -15.03 6.20 3.19
C LEU A 107 -14.22 6.05 4.49
N SER A 108 -13.19 6.87 4.68
CA SER A 108 -12.35 6.82 5.88
C SER A 108 -12.91 7.57 7.07
N ALA A 109 -14.00 8.33 6.88
CA ALA A 109 -14.60 9.22 7.89
C ALA A 109 -13.55 10.14 8.57
N GLN A 110 -12.61 10.65 7.77
CA GLN A 110 -11.56 11.58 8.19
C GLN A 110 -11.68 12.88 7.39
N ASP A 111 -12.09 13.95 8.04
CA ASP A 111 -12.27 15.28 7.43
C ASP A 111 -10.98 15.82 6.79
N ASN A 112 -9.83 15.43 7.34
CA ASN A 112 -8.52 15.84 6.83
C ASN A 112 -8.25 15.41 5.37
N TYR A 113 -8.77 14.27 4.93
CA TYR A 113 -8.58 13.83 3.53
C TYR A 113 -9.32 14.71 2.53
N MET A 114 -10.43 15.32 2.94
CA MET A 114 -11.11 16.31 2.10
C MET A 114 -10.24 17.56 1.94
N GLY A 115 -9.60 18.04 3.02
CA GLY A 115 -8.61 19.12 2.96
C GLY A 115 -7.44 18.79 2.03
N TYR A 116 -6.91 17.56 2.08
CA TYR A 116 -5.81 17.13 1.19
C TYR A 116 -6.23 17.08 -0.28
N ALA A 117 -7.46 16.61 -0.59
CA ALA A 117 -7.96 16.58 -1.97
C ALA A 117 -8.11 17.98 -2.58
N LEU A 118 -8.29 19.01 -1.75
CA LEU A 118 -8.44 20.41 -2.15
C LEU A 118 -7.15 21.23 -2.01
N SER A 119 -6.08 20.65 -1.45
CA SER A 119 -4.81 21.37 -1.23
C SER A 119 -4.07 21.58 -2.54
N ASP A 120 -3.37 22.72 -2.62
CA ASP A 120 -2.40 23.02 -3.67
C ASP A 120 -0.96 22.70 -3.21
N ALA A 121 -0.83 21.68 -2.37
CA ALA A 121 0.44 21.30 -1.76
C ALA A 121 1.49 20.90 -2.80
N ASN A 122 2.72 21.33 -2.54
CA ASN A 122 3.85 21.03 -3.40
C ASN A 122 4.28 19.56 -3.23
N PRO A 123 4.32 18.76 -4.30
CA PRO A 123 4.58 17.31 -4.23
C PRO A 123 6.06 16.94 -4.01
N THR A 124 6.81 17.75 -3.25
CA THR A 124 8.20 17.42 -2.93
C THR A 124 8.28 16.08 -2.18
N GLY A 125 9.04 15.15 -2.71
CA GLY A 125 9.16 13.77 -2.16
C GLY A 125 8.24 12.75 -2.81
N ALA A 126 7.16 13.14 -3.48
CA ALA A 126 6.29 12.22 -4.21
C ALA A 126 7.00 11.59 -5.42
N VAL A 127 7.94 12.32 -6.02
CA VAL A 127 8.72 11.86 -7.19
C VAL A 127 9.59 10.67 -6.81
N ASP A 128 10.41 10.81 -5.76
CA ASP A 128 11.34 9.77 -5.33
C ASP A 128 10.60 8.50 -4.93
N PHE A 129 9.51 8.66 -4.20
CA PHE A 129 8.66 7.55 -3.78
C PHE A 129 7.99 6.86 -4.98
N SER A 130 7.55 7.62 -5.99
CA SER A 130 6.97 7.08 -7.22
C SER A 130 8.00 6.29 -8.01
N ILE A 131 9.23 6.83 -8.17
CA ILE A 131 10.33 6.14 -8.84
C ILE A 131 10.67 4.83 -8.13
N PHE A 132 10.76 4.87 -6.79
CA PHE A 132 11.02 3.68 -5.99
C PHE A 132 9.96 2.59 -6.21
N LEU A 133 8.67 2.93 -6.13
CA LEU A 133 7.59 1.95 -6.31
C LEU A 133 7.49 1.42 -7.74
N LEU A 134 7.66 2.28 -8.74
CA LEU A 134 7.71 1.84 -10.14
C LEU A 134 8.90 0.91 -10.38
N GLY A 135 10.06 1.22 -9.79
CA GLY A 135 11.23 0.34 -9.80
C GLY A 135 10.95 -1.03 -9.19
N CYS A 136 10.32 -1.06 -8.00
CA CYS A 136 9.86 -2.30 -7.37
C CYS A 136 8.89 -3.08 -8.27
N GLY A 137 7.98 -2.37 -8.95
CA GLY A 137 7.04 -2.98 -9.90
C GLY A 137 7.75 -3.61 -11.11
N ILE A 138 8.74 -2.91 -11.69
CA ILE A 138 9.54 -3.42 -12.82
C ILE A 138 10.33 -4.66 -12.40
N LEU A 139 11.03 -4.60 -11.26
CA LEU A 139 11.75 -5.75 -10.72
C LEU A 139 10.82 -6.91 -10.42
N GLY A 140 9.65 -6.63 -9.87
CA GLY A 140 8.58 -7.61 -9.64
C GLY A 140 8.09 -8.26 -10.94
N TRP A 141 7.93 -7.48 -12.00
CA TRP A 141 7.57 -7.97 -13.32
C TRP A 141 8.62 -8.94 -13.87
N ILE A 142 9.90 -8.56 -13.80
CA ILE A 142 11.03 -9.39 -14.24
C ILE A 142 11.07 -10.69 -13.42
N ALA A 143 10.95 -10.59 -12.10
CA ALA A 143 10.93 -11.75 -11.21
C ALA A 143 9.78 -12.72 -11.53
N LEU A 144 8.57 -12.19 -11.71
CA LEU A 144 7.40 -12.99 -12.09
C LEU A 144 7.53 -13.64 -13.48
N ARG A 145 8.24 -13.00 -14.40
CA ARG A 145 8.50 -13.57 -15.73
C ARG A 145 9.43 -14.77 -15.65
N ASN A 146 10.44 -14.69 -14.79
CA ASN A 146 11.50 -15.69 -14.66
C ASN A 146 11.16 -16.80 -13.64
N ALA A 147 10.12 -16.63 -12.83
CA ALA A 147 9.74 -17.60 -11.81
C ALA A 147 9.27 -18.91 -12.43
N LYS A 148 10.05 -19.98 -12.25
CA LYS A 148 9.70 -21.36 -12.67
C LYS A 148 8.67 -22.01 -11.74
N GLN A 149 8.75 -21.72 -10.45
CA GLN A 149 7.78 -22.14 -9.44
C GLN A 149 7.15 -20.92 -8.78
N ARG A 150 5.82 -20.92 -8.64
CA ARG A 150 5.10 -19.87 -7.91
C ARG A 150 4.90 -20.33 -6.47
N ASP A 151 5.52 -19.64 -5.54
CA ASP A 151 5.17 -19.77 -4.12
C ASP A 151 3.71 -19.28 -3.94
N SER A 152 2.96 -19.91 -3.05
CA SER A 152 1.57 -19.57 -2.73
C SER A 152 1.37 -18.11 -2.27
N ASP A 153 2.42 -17.50 -1.76
CA ASP A 153 2.40 -16.14 -1.21
C ASP A 153 2.77 -15.06 -2.23
N MET A 154 3.36 -15.45 -3.38
CA MET A 154 3.70 -14.49 -4.45
C MET A 154 2.51 -13.61 -4.87
N PRO A 155 1.29 -14.14 -5.09
CA PRO A 155 0.18 -13.28 -5.48
C PRO A 155 -0.11 -12.18 -4.46
N ILE A 156 -0.02 -12.45 -3.17
CA ILE A 156 -0.32 -11.47 -2.10
C ILE A 156 0.64 -10.29 -2.19
N ILE A 157 1.95 -10.56 -2.29
CA ILE A 157 3.00 -9.53 -2.32
C ILE A 157 2.88 -8.67 -3.59
N TYR A 158 2.77 -9.31 -4.76
CA TYR A 158 2.71 -8.58 -6.03
C TYR A 158 1.39 -7.85 -6.24
N ASN A 159 0.29 -8.36 -5.69
CA ASN A 159 -0.98 -7.65 -5.69
C ASN A 159 -0.92 -6.42 -4.76
N ALA A 160 -0.21 -6.50 -3.62
CA ALA A 160 0.03 -5.34 -2.76
C ALA A 160 0.84 -4.27 -3.50
N ILE A 161 1.97 -4.62 -4.12
CA ILE A 161 2.79 -3.70 -4.92
C ILE A 161 1.94 -3.07 -6.04
N SER A 162 1.08 -3.83 -6.71
CA SER A 162 0.22 -3.32 -7.78
C SER A 162 -0.76 -2.27 -7.27
N ILE A 163 -1.37 -2.49 -6.11
CA ILE A 163 -2.27 -1.51 -5.50
C ILE A 163 -1.49 -0.28 -5.02
N ALA A 164 -0.30 -0.47 -4.44
CA ALA A 164 0.57 0.65 -4.08
C ALA A 164 0.88 1.54 -5.28
N ILE A 165 1.24 0.95 -6.43
CA ILE A 165 1.51 1.68 -7.68
C ILE A 165 0.26 2.46 -8.13
N ILE A 166 -0.93 1.85 -8.10
CA ILE A 166 -2.19 2.50 -8.50
C ILE A 166 -2.46 3.75 -7.65
N PHE A 167 -2.22 3.69 -6.34
CA PHE A 167 -2.50 4.80 -5.44
C PHE A 167 -1.36 5.83 -5.33
N THR A 168 -0.17 5.52 -5.81
CA THR A 168 0.99 6.42 -5.75
C THR A 168 0.72 7.83 -6.34
N PRO A 169 -0.01 8.01 -7.47
CA PRO A 169 -0.31 9.34 -7.98
C PRO A 169 -1.06 10.26 -7.00
N LEU A 170 -1.75 9.70 -6.01
CA LEU A 170 -2.41 10.49 -4.97
C LEU A 170 -1.39 11.28 -4.13
N THR A 171 -0.16 10.77 -3.98
CA THR A 171 0.90 11.45 -3.23
C THR A 171 1.36 12.75 -3.88
N TRP A 172 1.05 12.94 -5.17
CA TRP A 172 1.33 14.17 -5.91
C TRP A 172 0.28 15.26 -5.65
N ILE A 173 -0.89 14.89 -5.12
CA ILE A 173 -1.91 15.84 -4.70
C ILE A 173 -1.53 16.40 -3.33
N ASP A 174 -1.23 15.51 -2.39
CA ASP A 174 -0.74 15.85 -1.05
C ASP A 174 0.13 14.71 -0.51
N SER A 175 1.30 15.05 0.02
CA SER A 175 2.25 14.07 0.57
C SER A 175 1.65 13.25 1.72
N SER A 176 0.66 13.77 2.43
CA SER A 176 -0.05 13.06 3.50
C SER A 176 -0.83 11.84 2.97
N LEU A 177 -1.21 11.83 1.67
CA LEU A 177 -1.87 10.70 1.03
C LEU A 177 -0.92 9.50 0.82
N MET A 178 0.40 9.69 0.97
CA MET A 178 1.36 8.58 1.04
C MET A 178 0.98 7.55 2.11
N ARG A 179 0.29 8.00 3.17
CA ARG A 179 -0.23 7.13 4.23
C ARG A 179 -1.16 6.03 3.72
N ILE A 180 -1.86 6.26 2.60
CA ILE A 180 -2.74 5.25 1.99
C ILE A 180 -1.88 4.18 1.32
N VAL A 181 -0.85 4.59 0.60
CA VAL A 181 0.05 3.68 -0.13
C VAL A 181 0.83 2.78 0.82
N GLN A 182 1.13 3.26 2.03
CA GLN A 182 1.88 2.52 3.06
C GLN A 182 1.21 1.24 3.55
N TYR A 183 -0.10 1.10 3.38
CA TYR A 183 -0.80 -0.12 3.78
C TYR A 183 -0.55 -1.30 2.82
N PHE A 184 -0.07 -1.02 1.63
CA PHE A 184 0.18 -1.99 0.56
C PHE A 184 1.66 -2.16 0.27
#